data_0e84288a9cb382d59222de8bbc217af1
#
_entry.id   0e84288a9cb382d59222de8bbc217af1
#
_cell.length_a   1.000
_cell.length_b   1.000
_cell.length_c   1.000
_cell.angle_alpha   90.00
_cell.angle_beta   90.00
_cell.angle_gamma   90.00
#
_symmetry.space_group_name_H-M   'P 1'
#
loop_
_entity.id
_entity.type
_entity.pdbx_description
1 polymer ?
#
loop_
_entity_poly.entity_id
_entity_poly.type
_entity_poly.pdbx_seq_one_letter_code
_entity_poly.pdbx_strand_id
1 'polypeptide(L)'
;MKTYQELLAETKARIKEISVKDAVALRHTTGDAVFVDVREPQEYNLGKIPGAVTISRGNLEKNIEGQVPRGKPVVVYCANGNRSAFAADVLGVMGYGSVRSLREGFSGWVAEGGEVE
;
A
#
# COMPACT_ATOMS: atom_id res chain seq x y z
N MET A 1 -14.48 -22.31 -8.74
CA MET A 1 -14.05 -21.12 -9.49
C MET A 1 -14.45 -19.87 -8.72
N LYS A 2 -13.58 -18.88 -8.62
CA LYS A 2 -13.86 -17.66 -7.85
C LYS A 2 -13.99 -16.46 -8.76
N THR A 3 -14.91 -15.58 -8.40
CA THR A 3 -15.03 -14.28 -9.06
C THR A 3 -13.97 -13.34 -8.49
N TYR A 4 -13.73 -12.21 -9.16
CA TYR A 4 -12.87 -11.16 -8.65
C TYR A 4 -13.34 -10.69 -7.26
N GLN A 5 -14.63 -10.48 -7.09
CA GLN A 5 -15.18 -10.01 -5.82
C GLN A 5 -14.96 -11.01 -4.68
N GLU A 6 -15.13 -12.29 -4.96
CA GLU A 6 -14.86 -13.34 -3.97
C GLU A 6 -13.38 -13.38 -3.60
N LEU A 7 -12.50 -13.30 -4.59
CA LEU A 7 -11.06 -13.30 -4.36
C LEU A 7 -10.63 -12.07 -3.56
N LEU A 8 -11.16 -10.91 -3.87
CA LEU A 8 -10.87 -9.67 -3.16
C LEU A 8 -11.33 -9.76 -1.70
N ALA A 9 -12.55 -10.26 -1.45
CA ALA A 9 -13.07 -10.41 -0.10
C ALA A 9 -12.22 -11.36 0.74
N GLU A 10 -11.82 -12.48 0.17
CA GLU A 10 -10.94 -13.45 0.86
C GLU A 10 -9.58 -12.84 1.17
N THR A 11 -9.03 -12.09 0.23
CA THR A 11 -7.74 -11.43 0.41
C THR A 11 -7.82 -10.40 1.54
N LYS A 12 -8.86 -9.57 1.54
CA LYS A 12 -9.06 -8.57 2.60
C LYS A 12 -9.26 -9.20 3.97
N ALA A 13 -9.79 -10.41 4.03
CA ALA A 13 -9.95 -11.13 5.30
C ALA A 13 -8.60 -11.63 5.87
N ARG A 14 -7.59 -11.81 5.02
CA ARG A 14 -6.27 -12.31 5.44
C ARG A 14 -5.27 -11.22 5.80
N ILE A 15 -5.44 -10.03 5.25
CA ILE A 15 -4.48 -8.93 5.42
C ILE A 15 -4.91 -8.01 6.55
N LYS A 16 -4.02 -7.08 6.89
CA LYS A 16 -4.36 -5.95 7.77
C LYS A 16 -4.52 -4.71 6.92
N GLU A 17 -5.55 -3.94 7.23
CA GLU A 17 -5.78 -2.65 6.61
C GLU A 17 -5.52 -1.54 7.63
N ILE A 18 -5.19 -0.36 7.13
CA ILE A 18 -5.02 0.82 7.95
C ILE A 18 -5.86 1.95 7.36
N SER A 19 -6.54 2.70 8.21
CA SER A 19 -7.32 3.87 7.77
C SER A 19 -6.37 5.01 7.40
N VAL A 20 -6.85 5.95 6.60
CA VAL A 20 -6.08 7.17 6.29
C VAL A 20 -5.70 7.90 7.57
N LYS A 21 -6.63 8.04 8.51
CA LYS A 21 -6.36 8.70 9.78
C LYS A 21 -5.18 8.07 10.52
N ASP A 22 -5.17 6.76 10.64
CA ASP A 22 -4.11 6.05 11.33
C ASP A 22 -2.81 6.05 10.54
N ALA A 23 -2.88 6.05 9.21
CA ALA A 23 -1.70 6.13 8.36
C ALA A 23 -1.02 7.50 8.45
N VAL A 24 -1.80 8.57 8.53
CA VAL A 24 -1.26 9.92 8.75
C VAL A 24 -0.54 9.97 10.09
N ALA A 25 -1.16 9.45 11.14
CA ALA A 25 -0.54 9.39 12.46
C ALA A 25 0.75 8.58 12.45
N LEU A 26 0.74 7.43 11.82
CA LEU A 26 1.92 6.56 11.71
C LEU A 26 3.06 7.28 11.00
N ARG A 27 2.75 7.98 9.91
CA ARG A 27 3.75 8.72 9.13
C ARG A 27 4.43 9.81 9.94
N HIS A 28 3.69 10.46 10.83
CA HIS A 28 4.23 11.54 11.67
C HIS A 28 4.93 11.04 12.92
N THR A 29 4.59 9.86 13.43
CA THR A 29 5.10 9.42 14.74
C THR A 29 6.36 8.57 14.66
N THR A 30 6.52 7.73 13.64
CA THR A 30 7.65 6.81 13.61
C THR A 30 8.73 7.19 12.62
N GLY A 31 8.40 7.78 11.49
CA GLY A 31 9.35 8.03 10.41
C GLY A 31 9.97 6.78 9.80
N ASP A 32 9.66 5.61 10.35
CA ASP A 32 10.27 4.34 9.98
C ASP A 32 9.42 3.57 8.98
N ALA A 33 8.14 3.88 8.91
CA ALA A 33 7.22 3.22 7.98
C ALA A 33 7.51 3.63 6.54
N VAL A 34 7.56 2.64 5.65
CA VAL A 34 7.76 2.87 4.23
C VAL A 34 6.41 2.80 3.53
N PHE A 35 6.04 3.86 2.85
CA PHE A 35 4.84 3.88 2.02
C PHE A 35 5.20 3.42 0.62
N VAL A 36 4.49 2.43 0.11
CA VAL A 36 4.73 1.86 -1.21
C VAL A 36 3.50 2.07 -2.08
N ASP A 37 3.70 2.82 -3.15
CA ASP A 37 2.65 3.14 -4.13
C ASP A 37 2.70 2.08 -5.24
N VAL A 38 1.63 1.28 -5.34
CA VAL A 38 1.57 0.21 -6.35
C VAL A 38 0.69 0.59 -7.55
N ARG A 39 0.37 1.89 -7.68
CA ARG A 39 -0.35 2.39 -8.85
C ARG A 39 0.56 2.42 -10.08
N GLU A 40 -0.03 2.71 -11.22
CA GLU A 40 0.73 2.84 -12.47
C GLU A 40 1.39 4.23 -12.58
N PRO A 41 2.46 4.37 -13.38
CA PRO A 41 3.17 5.66 -13.51
C PRO A 41 2.28 6.84 -13.89
N GLN A 42 1.31 6.64 -14.78
CA GLN A 42 0.40 7.72 -15.15
C GLN A 42 -0.47 8.20 -13.99
N GLU A 43 -0.63 7.37 -12.96
CA GLU A 43 -1.35 7.77 -11.76
C GLU A 43 -0.42 8.53 -10.80
N TYR A 44 0.73 7.95 -10.42
CA TYR A 44 1.57 8.59 -9.41
C TYR A 44 2.37 9.78 -9.94
N ASN A 45 2.51 9.93 -11.25
CA ASN A 45 3.13 11.12 -11.81
C ASN A 45 2.27 12.38 -11.62
N LEU A 46 0.99 12.23 -11.33
CA LEU A 46 0.07 13.32 -11.03
C LEU A 46 0.01 13.67 -9.54
N GLY A 47 0.68 12.89 -8.71
CA GLY A 47 0.72 13.12 -7.27
C GLY A 47 0.80 11.82 -6.50
N LYS A 48 1.53 11.83 -5.39
CA LYS A 48 1.69 10.66 -4.52
C LYS A 48 1.89 11.11 -3.07
N ILE A 49 1.86 10.16 -2.15
CA ILE A 49 2.22 10.43 -0.76
C ILE A 49 3.71 10.76 -0.72
N PRO A 50 4.11 11.87 -0.07
CA PRO A 50 5.52 12.28 -0.07
C PRO A 50 6.45 11.19 0.47
N GLY A 51 7.54 10.94 -0.25
CA GLY A 51 8.52 9.93 0.12
C GLY A 51 8.14 8.50 -0.24
N ALA A 52 6.98 8.27 -0.85
CA ALA A 52 6.56 6.93 -1.21
C ALA A 52 7.49 6.29 -2.25
N VAL A 53 7.79 5.02 -2.04
CA VAL A 53 8.50 4.20 -3.02
C VAL A 53 7.48 3.77 -4.06
N THR A 54 7.75 4.02 -5.32
CA THR A 54 6.81 3.69 -6.41
C THR A 54 7.23 2.40 -7.10
N ILE A 55 6.38 1.39 -7.01
CA ILE A 55 6.57 0.10 -7.69
C ILE A 55 5.20 -0.35 -8.17
N SER A 56 4.96 -0.30 -9.47
CA SER A 56 3.67 -0.72 -10.04
C SER A 56 3.34 -2.16 -9.62
N ARG A 57 2.06 -2.45 -9.40
CA ARG A 57 1.64 -3.76 -8.90
C ARG A 57 2.24 -4.92 -9.68
N GLY A 58 2.32 -4.81 -11.00
CA GLY A 58 2.88 -5.87 -11.86
C GLY A 58 4.37 -6.11 -11.68
N ASN A 59 5.09 -5.17 -11.09
CA ASN A 59 6.53 -5.26 -10.85
C ASN A 59 6.89 -5.44 -9.38
N LEU A 60 5.89 -5.53 -8.51
CA LEU A 60 6.11 -5.50 -7.07
C LEU A 60 7.02 -6.63 -6.59
N GLU A 61 6.65 -7.87 -6.88
CA GLU A 61 7.37 -9.04 -6.39
C GLU A 61 8.83 -9.06 -6.85
N LYS A 62 9.04 -8.61 -8.08
CA LYS A 62 10.37 -8.60 -8.68
C LYS A 62 11.27 -7.53 -8.08
N ASN A 63 10.71 -6.38 -7.72
CA ASN A 63 11.52 -5.20 -7.39
C ASN A 63 11.54 -4.82 -5.90
N ILE A 64 10.60 -5.32 -5.09
CA ILE A 64 10.45 -4.86 -3.71
C ILE A 64 11.69 -5.16 -2.86
N GLU A 65 12.30 -6.32 -3.03
CA GLU A 65 13.44 -6.75 -2.20
C GLU A 65 14.63 -5.80 -2.30
N GLY A 66 14.87 -5.23 -3.48
CA GLY A 66 15.97 -4.30 -3.70
C GLY A 66 15.70 -2.89 -3.17
N GLN A 67 14.49 -2.58 -2.80
CA GLN A 67 14.10 -1.22 -2.42
C GLN A 67 13.62 -1.07 -0.99
N VAL A 68 13.06 -2.12 -0.40
CA VAL A 68 12.49 -2.06 0.95
C VAL A 68 12.95 -3.26 1.76
N PRO A 69 13.69 -3.04 2.86
CA PRO A 69 14.09 -4.13 3.75
C PRO A 69 12.87 -4.80 4.40
N ARG A 70 12.95 -6.11 4.60
CA ARG A 70 11.83 -6.89 5.18
C ARG A 70 11.49 -6.49 6.61
N GLY A 71 12.43 -5.93 7.35
CA GLY A 71 12.21 -5.50 8.73
C GLY A 71 11.47 -4.18 8.89
N LYS A 72 11.22 -3.46 7.80
CA LYS A 72 10.52 -2.19 7.86
C LYS A 72 9.01 -2.37 7.91
N PRO A 73 8.29 -1.54 8.69
CA PRO A 73 6.83 -1.47 8.54
C PRO A 73 6.48 -0.89 7.19
N VAL A 74 5.52 -1.49 6.52
CA VAL A 74 5.12 -1.09 5.16
C VAL A 74 3.64 -0.74 5.15
N VAL A 75 3.32 0.40 4.55
CA VAL A 75 1.95 0.75 4.17
C VAL A 75 1.90 0.77 2.65
N VAL A 76 1.21 -0.19 2.06
CA VAL A 76 1.06 -0.27 0.62
C VAL A 76 -0.27 0.36 0.21
N TYR A 77 -0.27 1.13 -0.87
CA TYR A 77 -1.50 1.79 -1.30
C TYR A 77 -1.66 1.82 -2.81
N CYS A 78 -2.90 1.94 -3.23
CA CYS A 78 -3.30 2.19 -4.60
C CYS A 78 -4.37 3.29 -4.59
N ALA A 79 -5.21 3.37 -5.61
CA ALA A 79 -6.20 4.45 -5.68
C ALA A 79 -7.34 4.26 -4.66
N ASN A 80 -7.81 3.03 -4.45
CA ASN A 80 -9.02 2.75 -3.65
C ASN A 80 -8.89 1.57 -2.69
N GLY A 81 -7.70 1.00 -2.53
CA GLY A 81 -7.46 -0.09 -1.59
C GLY A 81 -7.60 -1.50 -2.16
N ASN A 82 -7.94 -1.67 -3.42
CA ASN A 82 -8.13 -3.02 -3.98
C ASN A 82 -6.84 -3.65 -4.50
N ARG A 83 -6.11 -2.97 -5.38
CA ARG A 83 -4.80 -3.47 -5.85
C ARG A 83 -3.83 -3.63 -4.69
N SER A 84 -3.88 -2.72 -3.72
CA SER A 84 -3.01 -2.78 -2.55
C SER A 84 -3.38 -3.91 -1.59
N ALA A 85 -4.62 -4.38 -1.58
CA ALA A 85 -5.01 -5.55 -0.79
C ALA A 85 -4.26 -6.79 -1.29
N PHE A 86 -4.24 -7.02 -2.61
CA PHE A 86 -3.48 -8.13 -3.19
C PHE A 86 -1.97 -7.95 -2.98
N ALA A 87 -1.49 -6.71 -3.06
CA ALA A 87 -0.09 -6.40 -2.79
C ALA A 87 0.30 -6.74 -1.34
N ALA A 88 -0.52 -6.36 -0.37
CA ALA A 88 -0.26 -6.66 1.04
C ALA A 88 -0.20 -8.17 1.28
N ASP A 89 -1.08 -8.92 0.64
CA ASP A 89 -1.12 -10.38 0.77
C ASP A 89 0.19 -11.02 0.26
N VAL A 90 0.63 -10.64 -0.93
CA VAL A 90 1.86 -11.21 -1.49
C VAL A 90 3.11 -10.75 -0.72
N LEU A 91 3.13 -9.54 -0.21
CA LEU A 91 4.25 -9.07 0.60
C LEU A 91 4.38 -9.88 1.89
N GLY A 92 3.25 -10.27 2.50
CA GLY A 92 3.26 -11.17 3.66
C GLY A 92 3.88 -12.51 3.33
N VAL A 93 3.54 -13.09 2.18
CA VAL A 93 4.14 -14.34 1.69
C VAL A 93 5.65 -14.18 1.50
N MET A 94 6.10 -13.02 1.05
CA MET A 94 7.51 -12.74 0.82
C MET A 94 8.30 -12.42 2.10
N GLY A 95 7.66 -12.46 3.26
CA GLY A 95 8.36 -12.30 4.53
C GLY A 95 8.34 -10.90 5.13
N TYR A 96 7.54 -9.99 4.60
CA TYR A 96 7.34 -8.68 5.21
C TYR A 96 6.38 -8.84 6.39
N GLY A 97 6.89 -8.73 7.61
CA GLY A 97 6.14 -9.07 8.83
C GLY A 97 5.17 -7.99 9.29
N SER A 98 5.31 -6.75 8.82
CA SER A 98 4.44 -5.64 9.21
C SER A 98 3.99 -4.91 7.96
N VAL A 99 2.89 -5.38 7.37
CA VAL A 99 2.33 -4.80 6.13
C VAL A 99 0.87 -4.48 6.36
N ARG A 100 0.47 -3.28 5.96
CA ARG A 100 -0.92 -2.86 5.96
C ARG A 100 -1.28 -2.24 4.62
N SER A 101 -2.50 -2.50 4.18
CA SER A 101 -3.05 -1.88 2.98
C SER A 101 -3.84 -0.63 3.40
N LEU A 102 -3.60 0.49 2.74
CA LEU A 102 -4.33 1.74 2.99
C LEU A 102 -5.77 1.56 2.48
N ARG A 103 -6.71 1.43 3.42
CA ARG A 103 -8.09 1.01 3.13
C ARG A 103 -8.78 1.91 2.11
N GLU A 104 -8.70 3.21 2.30
CA GLU A 104 -9.36 4.18 1.42
C GLU A 104 -8.51 4.58 0.22
N GLY A 105 -7.26 4.13 0.18
CA GLY A 105 -6.33 4.41 -0.89
C GLY A 105 -5.94 5.88 -1.01
N PHE A 106 -5.28 6.21 -2.09
CA PHE A 106 -4.85 7.58 -2.34
C PHE A 106 -6.04 8.54 -2.48
N SER A 107 -7.17 8.07 -3.00
CA SER A 107 -8.38 8.89 -3.09
C SER A 107 -8.83 9.36 -1.71
N GLY A 108 -8.86 8.46 -0.74
CA GLY A 108 -9.20 8.81 0.64
C GLY A 108 -8.14 9.69 1.31
N TRP A 109 -6.88 9.43 1.01
CA TRP A 109 -5.77 10.24 1.52
C TRP A 109 -5.94 11.71 1.12
N VAL A 110 -6.20 11.96 -0.16
CA VAL A 110 -6.42 13.32 -0.67
C VAL A 110 -7.70 13.93 -0.09
N ALA A 111 -8.77 13.15 -0.03
CA ALA A 111 -10.07 13.62 0.47
C ALA A 111 -9.98 14.09 1.93
N GLU A 112 -9.10 13.49 2.72
CA GLU A 112 -8.90 13.88 4.12
C GLU A 112 -7.77 14.90 4.32
N GLY A 113 -7.29 15.49 3.23
CA GLY A 113 -6.29 16.55 3.30
C GLY A 113 -4.86 16.08 3.52
N GLY A 114 -4.56 14.81 3.21
CA GLY A 114 -3.21 14.28 3.32
C GLY A 114 -2.24 15.00 2.39
N GLU A 115 -0.97 15.08 2.80
CA GLU A 115 0.05 15.74 2.01
C GLU A 115 0.28 15.01 0.68
N VAL A 116 0.55 15.78 -0.37
CA VAL A 116 0.80 15.25 -1.72
C VAL A 116 2.08 15.88 -2.26
N GLU A 117 2.89 15.05 -2.87
CA GLU A 117 4.15 15.46 -3.49
C GLU A 117 4.02 15.52 -5.01
#